data_f2435630d5677604dd148b772ac324a4
#
_entry.id   f2435630d5677604dd148b772ac324a4
#
_cell.length_a   1.000
_cell.length_b   1.000
_cell.length_c   1.000
_cell.angle_alpha   90.00
_cell.angle_beta   90.00
_cell.angle_gamma   90.00
#
_symmetry.space_group_name_H-M   'P 1'
#
loop_
_entity.id
_entity.type
_entity.pdbx_description
1 polymer ?
#
loop_
_entity_poly.entity_id
_entity_poly.type
_entity_poly.pdbx_seq_one_letter_code
_entity_poly.pdbx_strand_id
1 'polypeptide(L)'
;MSNLSERFSIFTHTRLCIIHDDLGDDRSVLVAPAHEINEKLVNRILKISGGLTFVALTPERAAAFMLSPMSRVGARSEVPANSQQLKQYISVEAREGVSTGISAADRAATIKILGAAVPQPRALVKPGHIFPVETKSGGSLVRAGIPEAALDISVLAGFNDAALFVDFLDKNGELLSGQSAKTWAQIQEIPHFTISEVIQYRLRHEPLVTRLAEATIPTHAAGELRAIAYRSQIHDVEHVALIKGVCDTSKPILTRVQVENTVADVFDTHSPASRHQIQNSLRALAEHGSGVLLYLRRASLGETSVFQATPDAGARNEPASTMNMREYGVGAQILRDLGIKRIELLSSTQRTLMGLDSFGISVTSQRPIPEYSDNDKEHRA
;
A
#
# COMPACT_ATOMS: atom_id res chain seq x y z
N MET A 1 -22.41 -0.89 -10.70
CA MET A 1 -21.50 -0.55 -9.57
C MET A 1 -21.23 0.93 -9.66
N SER A 2 -21.56 1.70 -8.63
CA SER A 2 -21.26 3.13 -8.57
C SER A 2 -19.74 3.35 -8.66
N ASN A 3 -19.33 4.38 -9.39
CA ASN A 3 -17.91 4.76 -9.52
C ASN A 3 -17.36 5.11 -8.11
N LEU A 4 -16.06 4.85 -7.87
CA LEU A 4 -15.38 5.18 -6.60
C LEU A 4 -15.60 6.65 -6.19
N SER A 5 -15.54 7.58 -7.15
CA SER A 5 -15.79 9.01 -6.91
C SER A 5 -17.20 9.27 -6.38
N GLU A 6 -18.22 8.56 -6.86
CA GLU A 6 -19.60 8.66 -6.37
C GLU A 6 -19.72 8.14 -4.94
N ARG A 7 -19.04 7.00 -4.64
CA ARG A 7 -19.01 6.45 -3.27
C ARG A 7 -18.30 7.40 -2.28
N PHE A 8 -17.23 8.08 -2.68
CA PHE A 8 -16.60 9.14 -1.88
C PHE A 8 -17.57 10.31 -1.65
N SER A 9 -18.31 10.74 -2.67
CA SER A 9 -19.32 11.80 -2.51
C SER A 9 -20.41 11.40 -1.52
N ILE A 10 -20.92 10.15 -1.59
CA ILE A 10 -21.91 9.66 -0.62
C ILE A 10 -21.29 9.63 0.80
N PHE A 11 -20.05 9.16 0.97
CA PHE A 11 -19.36 9.18 2.26
C PHE A 11 -19.21 10.60 2.82
N THR A 12 -18.88 11.56 1.97
CA THR A 12 -18.77 12.97 2.35
C THR A 12 -20.10 13.53 2.90
N HIS A 13 -21.25 13.04 2.42
CA HIS A 13 -22.57 13.47 2.92
C HIS A 13 -23.03 12.65 4.13
N THR A 14 -22.89 11.34 4.08
CA THR A 14 -23.40 10.42 5.13
C THR A 14 -22.51 10.35 6.36
N ARG A 15 -21.21 10.69 6.23
CA ARG A 15 -20.17 10.54 7.25
C ARG A 15 -20.01 9.09 7.74
N LEU A 16 -20.47 8.12 6.96
CA LEU A 16 -20.42 6.70 7.33
C LEU A 16 -20.17 5.87 6.08
N CYS A 17 -19.23 4.93 6.17
CA CYS A 17 -19.00 3.91 5.16
C CYS A 17 -18.65 2.57 5.79
N ILE A 18 -18.59 1.54 4.97
CA ILE A 18 -18.03 0.23 5.33
C ILE A 18 -16.71 0.03 4.60
N ILE A 19 -15.72 -0.49 5.32
CA ILE A 19 -14.49 -1.01 4.74
C ILE A 19 -14.45 -2.51 4.99
N HIS A 20 -14.15 -3.25 3.93
CA HIS A 20 -13.94 -4.70 3.97
C HIS A 20 -12.46 -5.01 3.70
N ASP A 21 -11.88 -5.85 4.54
CA ASP A 21 -10.53 -6.40 4.34
C ASP A 21 -10.59 -7.62 3.41
N ASP A 22 -10.43 -7.36 2.12
CA ASP A 22 -10.39 -8.37 1.06
C ASP A 22 -8.98 -8.94 0.81
N LEU A 23 -7.99 -8.52 1.60
CA LEU A 23 -6.60 -8.95 1.49
C LEU A 23 -6.11 -9.75 2.71
N GLY A 24 -6.89 -9.79 3.79
CA GLY A 24 -6.54 -10.43 5.06
C GLY A 24 -7.68 -11.30 5.62
N ASP A 25 -8.29 -10.86 6.70
CA ASP A 25 -9.16 -11.69 7.56
C ASP A 25 -10.64 -11.72 7.16
N ASP A 26 -11.03 -11.27 5.95
CA ASP A 26 -12.44 -11.16 5.50
C ASP A 26 -13.31 -10.33 6.48
N ARG A 27 -12.71 -9.40 7.19
CA ARG A 27 -13.31 -8.59 8.25
C ARG A 27 -13.89 -7.29 7.66
N SER A 28 -15.05 -6.90 8.15
CA SER A 28 -15.68 -5.63 7.79
C SER A 28 -15.82 -4.70 8.99
N VAL A 29 -15.68 -3.40 8.76
CA VAL A 29 -15.80 -2.36 9.78
C VAL A 29 -16.67 -1.21 9.30
N LEU A 30 -17.35 -0.56 10.23
CA LEU A 30 -17.98 0.74 10.02
C LEU A 30 -16.94 1.83 10.26
N VAL A 31 -16.88 2.83 9.37
CA VAL A 31 -15.90 3.92 9.41
C VAL A 31 -16.58 5.27 9.35
N ALA A 32 -16.09 6.22 10.17
CA ALA A 32 -16.53 7.61 10.15
C ALA A 32 -15.36 8.57 10.42
N PRO A 33 -15.36 9.81 9.85
CA PRO A 33 -14.35 10.81 10.14
C PRO A 33 -14.43 11.26 11.60
N ALA A 34 -13.31 11.18 12.34
CA ALA A 34 -13.32 11.37 13.79
C ALA A 34 -13.76 12.80 14.22
N HIS A 35 -13.42 13.85 13.44
CA HIS A 35 -13.79 15.22 13.80
C HIS A 35 -15.27 15.58 13.50
N GLU A 36 -15.90 14.84 12.58
CA GLU A 36 -17.32 15.03 12.20
C GLU A 36 -18.27 14.23 13.09
N ILE A 37 -17.74 13.45 14.03
CA ILE A 37 -18.53 12.61 14.94
C ILE A 37 -19.47 13.49 15.81
N ASN A 38 -20.67 12.97 16.00
CA ASN A 38 -21.63 13.49 16.98
C ASN A 38 -22.35 12.33 17.66
N GLU A 39 -23.09 12.64 18.72
CA GLU A 39 -23.84 11.65 19.51
C GLU A 39 -24.77 10.79 18.64
N LYS A 40 -25.50 11.39 17.69
CA LYS A 40 -26.46 10.67 16.84
C LYS A 40 -25.74 9.66 15.94
N LEU A 41 -24.61 10.04 15.37
CA LEU A 41 -23.82 9.16 14.50
C LEU A 41 -23.20 8.02 15.31
N VAL A 42 -22.61 8.30 16.47
CA VAL A 42 -22.07 7.26 17.37
C VAL A 42 -23.16 6.29 17.80
N ASN A 43 -24.32 6.80 18.23
CA ASN A 43 -25.45 5.95 18.62
C ASN A 43 -25.93 5.06 17.46
N ARG A 44 -25.97 5.60 16.22
CA ARG A 44 -26.30 4.82 15.03
C ARG A 44 -25.26 3.71 14.81
N ILE A 45 -23.97 4.03 14.85
CA ILE A 45 -22.88 3.06 14.66
C ILE A 45 -22.95 1.97 15.72
N LEU A 46 -23.08 2.30 16.99
CA LEU A 46 -23.12 1.32 18.10
C LEU A 46 -24.33 0.38 17.99
N LYS A 47 -25.50 0.87 17.55
CA LYS A 47 -26.69 0.02 17.35
C LYS A 47 -26.53 -0.95 16.18
N ILE A 48 -25.72 -0.61 15.21
CA ILE A 48 -25.49 -1.45 14.02
C ILE A 48 -24.36 -2.45 14.29
N SER A 49 -23.25 -1.99 14.87
CA SER A 49 -21.99 -2.74 14.88
C SER A 49 -21.81 -3.69 16.05
N GLY A 50 -22.24 -3.30 17.25
CA GLY A 50 -21.97 -4.05 18.47
C GLY A 50 -20.51 -4.17 18.90
N GLY A 51 -19.56 -3.69 18.08
CA GLY A 51 -18.12 -3.88 18.27
C GLY A 51 -17.43 -2.82 19.15
N LEU A 52 -16.12 -3.01 19.36
CA LEU A 52 -15.27 -2.06 20.06
C LEU A 52 -15.01 -0.81 19.21
N THR A 53 -14.81 0.30 19.89
CA THR A 53 -14.63 1.62 19.27
C THR A 53 -13.14 1.99 19.19
N PHE A 54 -12.59 1.99 17.99
CA PHE A 54 -11.20 2.35 17.71
C PHE A 54 -11.11 3.68 16.97
N VAL A 55 -10.00 4.41 17.15
CA VAL A 55 -9.68 5.59 16.36
C VAL A 55 -8.29 5.42 15.75
N ALA A 56 -8.25 5.36 14.42
CA ALA A 56 -7.03 5.37 13.64
C ALA A 56 -6.41 6.76 13.62
N LEU A 57 -5.12 6.86 13.93
CA LEU A 57 -4.36 8.10 14.00
C LEU A 57 -3.03 7.95 13.28
N THR A 58 -2.52 9.04 12.70
CA THR A 58 -1.14 9.07 12.22
C THR A 58 -0.14 8.98 13.38
N PRO A 59 1.11 8.55 13.14
CA PRO A 59 2.17 8.56 14.16
C PRO A 59 2.38 9.94 14.78
N GLU A 60 2.32 10.99 13.95
CA GLU A 60 2.51 12.38 14.37
C GLU A 60 1.39 12.82 15.32
N ARG A 61 0.14 12.47 14.99
CA ARG A 61 -1.03 12.77 15.83
C ARG A 61 -0.98 12.01 17.15
N ALA A 62 -0.61 10.73 17.12
CA ALA A 62 -0.46 9.93 18.33
C ALA A 62 0.63 10.49 19.25
N ALA A 63 1.75 10.94 18.69
CA ALA A 63 2.82 11.62 19.42
C ALA A 63 2.35 12.97 20.00
N ALA A 64 1.64 13.78 19.21
CA ALA A 64 1.10 15.07 19.63
C ALA A 64 0.12 14.96 20.81
N PHE A 65 -0.65 13.87 20.90
CA PHE A 65 -1.51 13.56 22.03
C PHE A 65 -0.76 12.91 23.20
N MET A 66 0.55 12.68 23.10
CA MET A 66 1.36 11.99 24.10
C MET A 66 0.74 10.66 24.55
N LEU A 67 0.27 9.89 23.55
CA LEU A 67 -0.35 8.60 23.83
C LEU A 67 0.70 7.59 24.29
N SER A 68 0.34 6.76 25.26
CA SER A 68 1.22 5.71 25.80
C SER A 68 0.90 4.39 25.09
N PRO A 69 1.86 3.76 24.39
CA PRO A 69 1.65 2.46 23.78
C PRO A 69 1.18 1.44 24.82
N MET A 70 0.28 0.55 24.40
CA MET A 70 -0.09 -0.61 25.21
C MET A 70 1.09 -1.58 25.17
N SER A 71 2.03 -1.44 26.12
CA SER A 71 3.23 -2.26 26.16
C SER A 71 2.86 -3.72 26.45
N ARG A 72 3.54 -4.64 25.79
CA ARG A 72 3.49 -6.06 26.09
C ARG A 72 4.30 -6.33 27.36
N VAL A 73 3.74 -6.09 28.52
CA VAL A 73 4.35 -6.51 29.76
C VAL A 73 4.26 -8.04 29.81
N GLY A 74 5.40 -8.73 29.71
CA GLY A 74 5.53 -10.15 30.01
C GLY A 74 5.17 -11.14 28.90
N ALA A 75 4.80 -10.72 27.70
CA ALA A 75 4.65 -11.64 26.59
C ALA A 75 6.04 -12.05 26.07
N ARG A 76 6.52 -13.24 26.41
CA ARG A 76 7.46 -13.98 25.54
C ARG A 76 6.74 -14.09 24.20
N SER A 77 7.18 -13.29 23.23
CA SER A 77 6.52 -13.26 21.93
C SER A 77 6.90 -14.48 21.12
N GLU A 78 6.07 -15.50 21.18
CA GLU A 78 5.97 -16.51 20.13
C GLU A 78 5.04 -16.04 19.00
N VAL A 79 4.70 -14.77 18.97
CA VAL A 79 3.97 -14.21 17.84
C VAL A 79 4.98 -14.05 16.69
N PRO A 80 4.76 -14.70 15.55
CA PRO A 80 5.66 -14.62 14.41
C PRO A 80 5.96 -13.16 14.09
N ALA A 81 7.22 -12.84 13.78
CA ALA A 81 7.68 -11.50 13.40
C ALA A 81 6.89 -10.90 12.22
N ASN A 82 6.19 -11.75 11.46
CA ASN A 82 5.31 -11.41 10.34
C ASN A 82 3.90 -10.98 10.74
N SER A 83 3.53 -11.01 12.02
CA SER A 83 2.24 -10.44 12.40
C SER A 83 2.34 -8.93 12.18
N GLN A 84 1.53 -8.41 11.27
CA GLN A 84 1.33 -6.97 11.04
C GLN A 84 0.65 -6.34 12.24
N GLN A 85 1.34 -6.37 13.40
CA GLN A 85 0.74 -5.99 14.67
C GLN A 85 0.35 -4.53 14.65
N LEU A 86 -0.92 -4.31 14.96
CA LEU A 86 -1.45 -2.98 15.21
C LEU A 86 -0.76 -2.39 16.44
N LYS A 87 -0.22 -1.19 16.32
CA LYS A 87 0.29 -0.45 17.46
C LYS A 87 -0.90 0.23 18.15
N GLN A 88 -1.41 -0.41 19.18
CA GLN A 88 -2.48 0.12 20.02
C GLN A 88 -1.90 0.95 21.16
N TYR A 89 -2.66 1.95 21.56
CA TYR A 89 -2.38 2.78 22.71
C TYR A 89 -3.35 2.47 23.84
N ILE A 90 -2.95 2.84 25.07
CA ILE A 90 -3.85 2.79 26.23
C ILE A 90 -5.11 3.59 25.88
N SER A 91 -6.28 3.00 26.17
CA SER A 91 -7.57 3.64 25.92
C SER A 91 -7.66 5.01 26.60
N VAL A 92 -8.44 5.90 26.01
CA VAL A 92 -8.57 7.30 26.45
C VAL A 92 -10.01 7.68 26.67
N GLU A 93 -10.18 8.75 27.42
CA GLU A 93 -11.47 9.42 27.68
C GLU A 93 -11.30 10.92 27.63
N ALA A 94 -12.35 11.66 27.27
CA ALA A 94 -12.35 13.11 27.44
C ALA A 94 -12.25 13.46 28.93
N ARG A 95 -11.44 14.46 29.27
CA ARG A 95 -11.27 14.91 30.65
C ARG A 95 -12.52 15.58 31.21
N GLU A 96 -13.24 16.31 30.35
CA GLU A 96 -14.39 17.13 30.71
C GLU A 96 -15.57 16.85 29.79
N GLY A 97 -16.78 17.11 30.24
CA GLY A 97 -18.00 16.97 29.44
C GLY A 97 -18.47 15.54 29.25
N VAL A 98 -17.95 14.59 30.05
CA VAL A 98 -18.34 13.17 30.03
C VAL A 98 -18.74 12.70 31.43
N SER A 99 -19.56 11.65 31.48
CA SER A 99 -19.97 11.00 32.73
C SER A 99 -19.13 9.73 32.99
N THR A 100 -19.60 8.59 32.48
CA THR A 100 -18.91 7.30 32.62
C THR A 100 -18.04 6.95 31.41
N GLY A 101 -18.09 7.73 30.33
CA GLY A 101 -17.36 7.46 29.10
C GLY A 101 -18.04 6.48 28.14
N ILE A 102 -19.08 5.79 28.56
CA ILE A 102 -19.72 4.70 27.79
C ILE A 102 -20.82 5.20 26.86
N SER A 103 -21.52 6.27 27.24
CA SER A 103 -22.64 6.77 26.44
C SER A 103 -22.20 7.21 25.04
N ALA A 104 -23.14 7.24 24.10
CA ALA A 104 -22.86 7.73 22.75
C ALA A 104 -22.36 9.19 22.76
N ALA A 105 -22.87 10.01 23.68
CA ALA A 105 -22.42 11.39 23.87
C ALA A 105 -20.98 11.45 24.37
N ASP A 106 -20.64 10.67 25.41
CA ASP A 106 -19.31 10.64 26.01
C ASP A 106 -18.26 10.14 24.99
N ARG A 107 -18.59 9.04 24.27
CA ARG A 107 -17.72 8.52 23.19
C ARG A 107 -17.54 9.54 22.09
N ALA A 108 -18.61 10.22 21.67
CA ALA A 108 -18.52 11.25 20.64
C ALA A 108 -17.61 12.41 21.07
N ALA A 109 -17.69 12.84 22.34
CA ALA A 109 -16.82 13.87 22.88
C ALA A 109 -15.34 13.46 22.83
N THR A 110 -15.01 12.25 23.25
CA THR A 110 -13.64 11.70 23.22
C THR A 110 -13.11 11.54 21.79
N ILE A 111 -13.90 10.96 20.89
CA ILE A 111 -13.50 10.76 19.48
C ILE A 111 -13.26 12.11 18.81
N LYS A 112 -14.11 13.10 19.07
CA LYS A 112 -14.00 14.45 18.51
C LYS A 112 -12.70 15.14 18.94
N ILE A 113 -12.24 14.95 20.18
CA ILE A 113 -10.96 15.45 20.66
C ILE A 113 -9.81 14.80 19.87
N LEU A 114 -9.84 13.48 19.69
CA LEU A 114 -8.84 12.77 18.89
C LEU A 114 -8.81 13.22 17.41
N GLY A 115 -9.96 13.62 16.87
CA GLY A 115 -10.09 14.16 15.51
C GLY A 115 -9.90 15.67 15.38
N ALA A 116 -9.66 16.41 16.47
CA ALA A 116 -9.53 17.87 16.43
C ALA A 116 -8.35 18.33 15.56
N ALA A 117 -8.50 19.44 14.86
CA ALA A 117 -7.45 19.99 13.99
C ALA A 117 -6.15 20.26 14.77
N VAL A 118 -6.27 20.74 16.01
CA VAL A 118 -5.12 20.97 16.90
C VAL A 118 -5.21 20.00 18.08
N PRO A 119 -4.25 19.05 18.19
CA PRO A 119 -4.21 18.11 19.29
C PRO A 119 -4.06 18.80 20.66
N GLN A 120 -4.87 18.40 21.64
CA GLN A 120 -4.84 18.91 23.01
C GLN A 120 -4.63 17.74 23.99
N PRO A 121 -3.38 17.38 24.33
CA PRO A 121 -3.09 16.21 25.19
C PRO A 121 -3.77 16.27 26.55
N ARG A 122 -3.92 17.48 27.11
CA ARG A 122 -4.57 17.70 28.43
C ARG A 122 -6.07 17.51 28.43
N ALA A 123 -6.69 17.47 27.24
CA ALA A 123 -8.13 17.23 27.11
C ALA A 123 -8.49 15.74 27.27
N LEU A 124 -7.51 14.86 27.35
CA LEU A 124 -7.68 13.41 27.50
C LEU A 124 -7.20 12.91 28.87
N VAL A 125 -7.86 11.88 29.37
CA VAL A 125 -7.43 11.07 30.53
C VAL A 125 -7.26 9.61 30.08
N LYS A 126 -6.53 8.83 30.86
CA LYS A 126 -6.21 7.41 30.62
C LYS A 126 -6.41 6.63 31.92
N PRO A 127 -6.97 5.40 31.89
CA PRO A 127 -7.63 4.75 30.75
C PRO A 127 -9.01 5.35 30.46
N GLY A 128 -9.66 4.88 29.35
CA GLY A 128 -11.01 5.25 28.96
C GLY A 128 -11.66 4.17 28.10
N HIS A 129 -12.63 4.55 27.25
CA HIS A 129 -13.44 3.62 26.44
C HIS A 129 -13.19 3.74 24.92
N ILE A 130 -12.29 4.63 24.50
CA ILE A 130 -11.88 4.78 23.09
C ILE A 130 -10.45 4.26 22.94
N PHE A 131 -10.21 3.42 21.95
CA PHE A 131 -8.94 2.75 21.71
C PHE A 131 -8.21 3.38 20.52
N PRO A 132 -7.19 4.24 20.75
CA PRO A 132 -6.40 4.78 19.65
C PRO A 132 -5.47 3.71 19.07
N VAL A 133 -5.37 3.71 17.71
CA VAL A 133 -4.51 2.81 16.95
C VAL A 133 -3.66 3.62 16.00
N GLU A 134 -2.35 3.38 16.00
CA GLU A 134 -1.42 4.06 15.09
C GLU A 134 -1.39 3.38 13.73
N THR A 135 -1.56 4.17 12.68
CA THR A 135 -1.36 3.75 11.29
C THR A 135 0.12 3.81 10.92
N LYS A 136 0.50 3.15 9.84
CA LYS A 136 1.84 3.35 9.24
C LYS A 136 1.86 4.64 8.44
N SER A 137 2.98 5.38 8.54
CA SER A 137 3.24 6.50 7.60
C SER A 137 3.18 5.96 6.17
N GLY A 138 2.44 6.66 5.28
CA GLY A 138 2.11 6.16 3.95
C GLY A 138 0.80 5.34 3.85
N GLY A 139 0.14 5.07 5.00
CA GLY A 139 -1.21 4.47 5.04
C GLY A 139 -1.29 3.09 4.42
N SER A 140 -2.40 2.80 3.72
CA SER A 140 -2.67 1.50 3.08
C SER A 140 -1.66 1.13 1.98
N LEU A 141 -0.91 2.09 1.46
CA LEU A 141 0.19 1.82 0.53
C LEU A 141 1.38 1.15 1.22
N VAL A 142 1.57 1.35 2.52
CA VAL A 142 2.63 0.71 3.31
C VAL A 142 2.10 -0.55 4.00
N ARG A 143 0.98 -0.47 4.69
CA ARG A 143 0.32 -1.60 5.33
C ARG A 143 -1.13 -1.71 4.87
N ALA A 144 -1.48 -2.81 4.20
CA ALA A 144 -2.85 -3.10 3.79
C ALA A 144 -3.68 -3.54 5.01
N GLY A 145 -4.07 -2.59 5.84
CA GLY A 145 -4.80 -2.84 7.08
C GLY A 145 -6.02 -1.94 7.24
N ILE A 146 -6.97 -2.38 8.05
CA ILE A 146 -8.20 -1.64 8.36
C ILE A 146 -7.93 -0.22 8.89
N PRO A 147 -7.02 0.00 9.87
CA PRO A 147 -6.77 1.35 10.37
C PRO A 147 -6.24 2.30 9.31
N GLU A 148 -5.32 1.80 8.45
CA GLU A 148 -4.78 2.58 7.35
C GLU A 148 -5.85 2.94 6.33
N ALA A 149 -6.65 1.96 5.90
CA ALA A 149 -7.71 2.19 4.94
C ALA A 149 -8.80 3.13 5.48
N ALA A 150 -9.14 3.03 6.77
CA ALA A 150 -10.08 3.94 7.43
C ALA A 150 -9.58 5.38 7.43
N LEU A 151 -8.29 5.57 7.75
CA LEU A 151 -7.66 6.88 7.71
C LEU A 151 -7.60 7.42 6.28
N ASP A 152 -7.13 6.60 5.34
CA ASP A 152 -6.98 6.98 3.94
C ASP A 152 -8.31 7.43 3.32
N ILE A 153 -9.39 6.67 3.54
CA ILE A 153 -10.73 7.07 3.05
C ILE A 153 -11.16 8.40 3.63
N SER A 154 -10.91 8.64 4.93
CA SER A 154 -11.23 9.92 5.55
C SER A 154 -10.46 11.07 4.90
N VAL A 155 -9.16 10.92 4.70
CA VAL A 155 -8.30 11.95 4.07
C VAL A 155 -8.67 12.14 2.59
N LEU A 156 -8.90 11.08 1.84
CA LEU A 156 -9.32 11.15 0.43
C LEU A 156 -10.68 11.81 0.23
N ALA A 157 -11.56 11.72 1.23
CA ALA A 157 -12.84 12.42 1.25
C ALA A 157 -12.73 13.88 1.74
N GLY A 158 -11.52 14.38 2.03
CA GLY A 158 -11.26 15.76 2.46
C GLY A 158 -11.43 16.00 3.96
N PHE A 159 -11.46 14.94 4.77
CA PHE A 159 -11.51 15.05 6.23
C PHE A 159 -10.12 15.04 6.87
N ASN A 160 -10.06 15.24 8.19
CA ASN A 160 -8.82 15.21 8.95
C ASN A 160 -8.21 13.80 9.03
N ASP A 161 -6.95 13.73 9.42
CA ASP A 161 -6.12 12.53 9.58
C ASP A 161 -6.41 11.75 10.88
N ALA A 162 -7.71 11.55 11.16
CA ALA A 162 -8.21 10.69 12.23
C ALA A 162 -9.55 10.06 11.82
N ALA A 163 -9.68 8.75 11.98
CA ALA A 163 -10.88 8.01 11.60
C ALA A 163 -11.34 7.06 12.69
N LEU A 164 -12.62 7.16 13.06
CA LEU A 164 -13.30 6.14 13.85
C LEU A 164 -13.46 4.88 12.99
N PHE A 165 -13.20 3.72 13.57
CA PHE A 165 -13.63 2.44 13.01
C PHE A 165 -14.13 1.50 14.09
N VAL A 166 -15.16 0.71 13.76
CA VAL A 166 -15.83 -0.21 14.68
C VAL A 166 -16.07 -1.53 13.96
N ASP A 167 -15.70 -2.65 14.59
CA ASP A 167 -15.97 -3.97 14.04
C ASP A 167 -17.45 -4.17 13.78
N PHE A 168 -17.77 -4.70 12.59
CA PHE A 168 -19.14 -4.95 12.21
C PHE A 168 -19.48 -6.40 12.50
N LEU A 169 -20.29 -6.60 13.53
CA LEU A 169 -20.72 -7.92 13.99
C LEU A 169 -22.11 -8.25 13.43
N ASP A 170 -22.34 -9.54 13.21
CA ASP A 170 -23.67 -10.06 12.89
C ASP A 170 -24.54 -10.19 14.18
N LYS A 171 -25.79 -10.65 14.02
CA LYS A 171 -26.72 -10.88 15.13
C LYS A 171 -26.29 -11.95 16.14
N ASN A 172 -25.29 -12.77 15.79
CA ASN A 172 -24.73 -13.81 16.66
C ASN A 172 -23.46 -13.34 17.38
N GLY A 173 -23.00 -12.10 17.10
CA GLY A 173 -21.76 -11.54 17.63
C GLY A 173 -20.50 -11.94 16.86
N GLU A 174 -20.64 -12.56 15.69
CA GLU A 174 -19.52 -12.93 14.81
C GLU A 174 -19.19 -11.80 13.84
N LEU A 175 -17.94 -11.74 13.37
CA LEU A 175 -17.52 -10.73 12.38
C LEU A 175 -18.32 -10.90 11.08
N LEU A 176 -18.88 -9.80 10.58
CA LEU A 176 -19.66 -9.83 9.35
C LEU A 176 -18.74 -10.01 8.14
N SER A 177 -19.00 -11.05 7.33
CA SER A 177 -18.24 -11.33 6.11
C SER A 177 -18.40 -10.20 5.07
N GLY A 178 -17.41 -10.06 4.18
CA GLY A 178 -17.43 -9.02 3.16
C GLY A 178 -18.64 -9.05 2.25
N GLN A 179 -19.12 -10.23 1.86
CA GLN A 179 -20.30 -10.34 1.01
C GLN A 179 -21.59 -9.92 1.76
N SER A 180 -21.71 -10.29 3.03
CA SER A 180 -22.85 -9.87 3.87
C SER A 180 -22.82 -8.38 4.15
N ALA A 181 -21.63 -7.82 4.45
CA ALA A 181 -21.44 -6.38 4.64
C ALA A 181 -21.78 -5.59 3.38
N LYS A 182 -21.37 -6.06 2.20
CA LYS A 182 -21.70 -5.44 0.91
C LYS A 182 -23.20 -5.43 0.64
N THR A 183 -23.89 -6.55 0.88
CA THR A 183 -25.36 -6.62 0.72
C THR A 183 -26.05 -5.69 1.69
N TRP A 184 -25.61 -5.67 2.95
CA TRP A 184 -26.15 -4.77 3.96
C TRP A 184 -25.94 -3.29 3.57
N ALA A 185 -24.75 -2.93 3.10
CA ALA A 185 -24.42 -1.58 2.63
C ALA A 185 -25.34 -1.11 1.51
N GLN A 186 -25.66 -1.99 0.55
CA GLN A 186 -26.57 -1.70 -0.55
C GLN A 186 -28.00 -1.39 -0.05
N ILE A 187 -28.50 -2.19 0.91
CA ILE A 187 -29.85 -1.99 1.48
C ILE A 187 -29.93 -0.66 2.26
N GLN A 188 -28.83 -0.28 2.92
CA GLN A 188 -28.79 0.92 3.77
C GLN A 188 -28.29 2.17 3.02
N GLU A 189 -27.98 2.04 1.72
CA GLU A 189 -27.43 3.11 0.88
C GLU A 189 -26.14 3.72 1.46
N ILE A 190 -25.31 2.88 2.12
CA ILE A 190 -24.02 3.27 2.71
C ILE A 190 -22.90 2.86 1.77
N PRO A 191 -21.89 3.70 1.49
CA PRO A 191 -20.76 3.34 0.66
C PRO A 191 -19.98 2.17 1.24
N HIS A 192 -19.62 1.22 0.39
CA HIS A 192 -18.80 0.08 0.73
C HIS A 192 -17.51 0.13 -0.08
N PHE A 193 -16.36 0.01 0.57
CA PHE A 193 -15.03 -0.01 -0.01
C PHE A 193 -14.31 -1.29 0.40
N THR A 194 -13.39 -1.75 -0.44
CA THR A 194 -12.41 -2.76 -0.04
C THR A 194 -11.03 -2.12 0.15
N ILE A 195 -10.16 -2.74 0.92
CA ILE A 195 -8.77 -2.26 1.10
C ILE A 195 -8.05 -2.22 -0.25
N SER A 196 -8.24 -3.23 -1.09
CA SER A 196 -7.64 -3.27 -2.43
C SER A 196 -8.10 -2.12 -3.32
N GLU A 197 -9.38 -1.73 -3.27
CA GLU A 197 -9.90 -0.58 -4.02
C GLU A 197 -9.27 0.75 -3.55
N VAL A 198 -9.09 0.91 -2.24
CA VAL A 198 -8.44 2.11 -1.66
C VAL A 198 -7.00 2.20 -2.13
N ILE A 199 -6.24 1.10 -2.04
CA ILE A 199 -4.86 1.03 -2.53
C ILE A 199 -4.80 1.37 -4.02
N GLN A 200 -5.64 0.77 -4.86
CA GLN A 200 -5.67 1.05 -6.30
C GLN A 200 -5.99 2.51 -6.60
N TYR A 201 -6.94 3.10 -5.87
CA TYR A 201 -7.30 4.49 -6.04
C TYR A 201 -6.10 5.40 -5.74
N ARG A 202 -5.42 5.20 -4.61
CA ARG A 202 -4.23 5.97 -4.21
C ARG A 202 -3.10 5.82 -5.22
N LEU A 203 -2.80 4.58 -5.65
CA LEU A 203 -1.77 4.29 -6.64
C LEU A 203 -2.01 5.01 -7.99
N ARG A 204 -3.26 5.29 -8.35
CA ARG A 204 -3.62 5.99 -9.59
C ARG A 204 -3.59 7.50 -9.49
N HIS A 205 -3.90 8.06 -8.31
CA HIS A 205 -4.18 9.49 -8.15
C HIS A 205 -3.08 10.23 -7.37
N GLU A 206 -2.29 9.54 -6.56
CA GLU A 206 -1.21 10.16 -5.80
C GLU A 206 0.12 10.09 -6.56
N PRO A 207 0.96 11.14 -6.52
CA PRO A 207 2.32 11.09 -7.05
C PRO A 207 3.19 10.28 -6.08
N LEU A 208 3.55 9.05 -6.47
CA LEU A 208 4.29 8.13 -5.59
C LEU A 208 5.80 8.15 -5.84
N VAL A 209 6.24 8.76 -6.93
CA VAL A 209 7.64 8.82 -7.32
C VAL A 209 8.08 10.24 -7.63
N THR A 210 9.30 10.56 -7.23
CA THR A 210 9.94 11.83 -7.54
C THR A 210 11.28 11.53 -8.21
N ARG A 211 11.54 12.20 -9.36
CA ARG A 211 12.83 12.12 -10.03
C ARG A 211 13.89 12.83 -9.19
N LEU A 212 15.02 12.13 -8.90
CA LEU A 212 16.10 12.67 -8.07
C LEU A 212 17.28 13.16 -8.88
N ALA A 213 17.76 12.33 -9.80
CA ALA A 213 18.97 12.57 -10.56
C ALA A 213 18.93 11.87 -11.91
N GLU A 214 19.71 12.38 -12.84
CA GLU A 214 19.91 11.78 -14.16
C GLU A 214 21.40 11.79 -14.50
N ALA A 215 21.89 10.68 -15.06
CA ALA A 215 23.28 10.53 -15.49
C ALA A 215 23.38 9.58 -16.68
N THR A 216 24.45 9.73 -17.47
CA THR A 216 24.83 8.71 -18.45
C THR A 216 25.81 7.76 -17.81
N ILE A 217 25.52 6.45 -17.89
CA ILE A 217 26.37 5.39 -17.35
C ILE A 217 26.84 4.45 -18.45
N PRO A 218 28.13 4.15 -18.53
CA PRO A 218 28.64 3.12 -19.42
C PRO A 218 28.41 1.74 -18.84
N THR A 219 27.92 0.80 -19.67
CA THR A 219 27.70 -0.58 -19.26
C THR A 219 28.35 -1.56 -20.25
N HIS A 220 28.86 -2.70 -19.79
CA HIS A 220 29.40 -3.73 -20.67
C HIS A 220 28.34 -4.37 -21.57
N ALA A 221 27.09 -4.51 -21.06
CA ALA A 221 26.05 -5.22 -21.77
C ALA A 221 25.35 -4.38 -22.86
N ALA A 222 25.27 -3.05 -22.67
CA ALA A 222 24.47 -2.19 -23.56
C ALA A 222 25.18 -0.89 -23.97
N GLY A 223 26.49 -0.73 -23.65
CA GLY A 223 27.18 0.53 -23.85
C GLY A 223 26.61 1.64 -22.96
N GLU A 224 26.51 2.86 -23.49
CA GLU A 224 25.97 3.98 -22.75
C GLU A 224 24.45 3.90 -22.58
N LEU A 225 24.00 4.10 -21.34
CA LEU A 225 22.60 4.19 -20.94
C LEU A 225 22.37 5.49 -20.19
N ARG A 226 21.24 6.10 -20.43
CA ARG A 226 20.72 7.17 -19.59
C ARG A 226 20.05 6.55 -18.36
N ALA A 227 20.58 6.84 -17.18
CA ALA A 227 20.06 6.37 -15.90
C ALA A 227 19.32 7.50 -15.19
N ILE A 228 18.11 7.24 -14.72
CA ILE A 228 17.32 8.17 -13.93
C ILE A 228 16.99 7.49 -12.60
N ALA A 229 17.35 8.14 -11.50
CA ALA A 229 17.00 7.72 -10.16
C ALA A 229 15.65 8.33 -9.75
N TYR A 230 14.77 7.52 -9.19
CA TYR A 230 13.47 7.92 -8.67
C TYR A 230 13.36 7.52 -7.21
N ARG A 231 12.88 8.44 -6.36
CA ARG A 231 12.54 8.13 -4.96
C ARG A 231 11.07 7.78 -4.86
N SER A 232 10.76 6.65 -4.24
CA SER A 232 9.41 6.29 -3.88
C SER A 232 9.00 6.96 -2.57
N GLN A 233 7.81 7.57 -2.54
CA GLN A 233 7.23 8.13 -1.32
C GLN A 233 6.61 7.06 -0.40
N ILE A 234 6.42 5.84 -0.91
CA ILE A 234 5.79 4.75 -0.14
C ILE A 234 6.77 4.20 0.90
N HIS A 235 8.04 3.97 0.52
CA HIS A 235 9.02 3.26 1.35
C HIS A 235 10.37 3.97 1.46
N ASP A 236 10.49 5.20 0.97
CA ASP A 236 11.75 5.97 0.91
C ASP A 236 12.92 5.18 0.29
N VAL A 237 12.62 4.39 -0.74
CA VAL A 237 13.61 3.67 -1.55
C VAL A 237 13.80 4.30 -2.91
N GLU A 238 15.01 4.15 -3.44
CA GLU A 238 15.36 4.66 -4.76
C GLU A 238 15.24 3.55 -5.81
N HIS A 239 14.52 3.83 -6.90
CA HIS A 239 14.40 2.98 -8.07
C HIS A 239 15.22 3.56 -9.21
N VAL A 240 15.59 2.74 -10.18
CA VAL A 240 16.39 3.19 -11.32
C VAL A 240 15.71 2.82 -12.63
N ALA A 241 15.59 3.80 -13.52
CA ALA A 241 15.23 3.57 -14.92
C ALA A 241 16.49 3.68 -15.79
N LEU A 242 16.83 2.62 -16.51
CA LEU A 242 17.92 2.57 -17.49
C LEU A 242 17.33 2.66 -18.88
N ILE A 243 17.72 3.67 -19.64
CA ILE A 243 17.11 4.00 -20.93
C ILE A 243 18.18 3.87 -22.01
N LYS A 244 17.93 3.05 -23.02
CA LYS A 244 18.74 2.95 -24.22
C LYS A 244 18.15 3.79 -25.35
N GLY A 245 18.96 4.59 -25.98
CA GLY A 245 18.57 5.39 -27.15
C GLY A 245 17.44 6.39 -26.89
N VAL A 246 16.74 6.77 -27.94
CA VAL A 246 15.58 7.67 -27.89
C VAL A 246 14.30 6.82 -27.97
N CYS A 247 13.46 6.91 -26.94
CA CYS A 247 12.18 6.23 -26.90
C CYS A 247 11.12 7.03 -27.67
N ASP A 248 10.74 6.56 -28.86
CA ASP A 248 9.60 7.10 -29.63
C ASP A 248 8.29 6.66 -28.98
N THR A 249 7.74 7.50 -28.11
CA THR A 249 6.50 7.19 -27.36
C THR A 249 5.25 7.06 -28.23
N SER A 250 5.34 7.36 -29.56
CA SER A 250 4.27 7.08 -30.52
C SER A 250 4.11 5.56 -30.79
N LYS A 251 5.13 4.77 -30.46
CA LYS A 251 5.18 3.30 -30.63
C LYS A 251 5.25 2.61 -29.26
N PRO A 252 4.96 1.29 -29.19
CA PRO A 252 5.24 0.51 -28.00
C PRO A 252 6.75 0.50 -27.70
N ILE A 253 7.13 0.74 -26.45
CA ILE A 253 8.52 0.77 -26.02
C ILE A 253 8.90 -0.58 -25.44
N LEU A 254 10.03 -1.14 -25.92
CA LEU A 254 10.61 -2.35 -25.37
C LEU A 254 10.99 -2.11 -23.91
N THR A 255 10.35 -2.83 -23.00
CA THR A 255 10.45 -2.54 -21.56
C THR A 255 10.69 -3.82 -20.76
N ARG A 256 11.69 -3.79 -19.88
CA ARG A 256 11.89 -4.78 -18.82
C ARG A 256 11.56 -4.16 -17.48
N VAL A 257 10.73 -4.82 -16.69
CA VAL A 257 10.54 -4.48 -15.27
C VAL A 257 11.19 -5.58 -14.43
N GLN A 258 12.20 -5.21 -13.67
CA GLN A 258 12.95 -6.07 -12.78
C GLN A 258 12.74 -5.62 -11.35
N VAL A 259 12.24 -6.52 -10.50
CA VAL A 259 12.20 -6.30 -9.05
C VAL A 259 13.48 -6.84 -8.44
N GLU A 260 14.08 -6.06 -7.53
CA GLU A 260 15.32 -6.40 -6.85
C GLU A 260 15.26 -7.77 -6.16
N ASN A 261 16.26 -8.58 -6.45
CA ASN A 261 16.64 -9.74 -5.67
C ASN A 261 18.14 -9.65 -5.44
N THR A 262 18.55 -8.98 -4.37
CA THR A 262 19.96 -8.63 -4.11
C THR A 262 20.90 -9.83 -4.22
N VAL A 263 20.52 -10.99 -3.68
CA VAL A 263 21.35 -12.20 -3.73
C VAL A 263 21.52 -12.71 -5.16
N ALA A 264 20.43 -12.82 -5.89
CA ALA A 264 20.46 -13.31 -7.27
C ALA A 264 21.07 -12.29 -8.25
N ASP A 265 20.80 -11.01 -8.04
CA ASP A 265 21.27 -9.93 -8.92
C ASP A 265 22.77 -9.67 -8.76
N VAL A 266 23.32 -9.81 -7.54
CA VAL A 266 24.73 -9.51 -7.22
C VAL A 266 25.61 -10.76 -7.28
N PHE A 267 25.16 -11.87 -6.68
CA PHE A 267 25.97 -13.07 -6.50
C PHE A 267 25.76 -14.15 -7.56
N ASP A 268 24.89 -13.91 -8.54
CA ASP A 268 24.67 -14.78 -9.70
C ASP A 268 24.28 -16.20 -9.33
N THR A 269 23.24 -16.32 -8.51
CA THR A 269 22.75 -17.63 -8.07
C THR A 269 22.11 -18.42 -9.22
N HIS A 270 22.21 -19.75 -9.17
CA HIS A 270 21.67 -20.63 -10.22
C HIS A 270 20.14 -20.57 -10.32
N SER A 271 19.45 -20.24 -9.23
CA SER A 271 18.00 -20.12 -9.20
C SER A 271 17.58 -19.10 -8.12
N PRO A 272 16.86 -18.07 -8.48
CA PRO A 272 16.54 -17.62 -9.84
C PRO A 272 17.74 -16.95 -10.52
N ALA A 273 17.94 -17.18 -11.81
CA ALA A 273 19.06 -16.63 -12.59
C ALA A 273 18.85 -15.14 -12.93
N SER A 274 18.69 -14.30 -11.92
CA SER A 274 18.26 -12.91 -12.08
C SER A 274 19.31 -12.01 -12.73
N ARG A 275 20.59 -12.19 -12.39
CA ARG A 275 21.69 -11.43 -12.99
C ARG A 275 21.79 -11.65 -14.49
N HIS A 276 21.70 -12.90 -14.95
CA HIS A 276 21.70 -13.21 -16.38
C HIS A 276 20.50 -12.60 -17.09
N GLN A 277 19.33 -12.61 -16.46
CA GLN A 277 18.12 -11.97 -17.03
C GLN A 277 18.31 -10.46 -17.18
N ILE A 278 18.93 -9.78 -16.21
CA ILE A 278 19.25 -8.36 -16.30
C ILE A 278 20.20 -8.09 -17.45
N GLN A 279 21.31 -8.83 -17.51
CA GLN A 279 22.33 -8.68 -18.55
C GLN A 279 21.76 -8.94 -19.94
N ASN A 280 20.99 -10.00 -20.11
CA ASN A 280 20.35 -10.36 -21.38
C ASN A 280 19.27 -9.31 -21.78
N SER A 281 18.53 -8.78 -20.82
CA SER A 281 17.59 -7.69 -21.10
C SER A 281 18.30 -6.43 -21.58
N LEU A 282 19.42 -6.05 -20.97
CA LEU A 282 20.23 -4.92 -21.40
C LEU A 282 20.80 -5.11 -22.81
N ARG A 283 21.30 -6.33 -23.14
CA ARG A 283 21.74 -6.66 -24.50
C ARG A 283 20.59 -6.56 -25.52
N ALA A 284 19.42 -7.10 -25.17
CA ALA A 284 18.22 -7.01 -26.03
C ALA A 284 17.81 -5.55 -26.30
N LEU A 285 17.87 -4.67 -25.29
CA LEU A 285 17.65 -3.24 -25.47
C LEU A 285 18.71 -2.60 -26.38
N ALA A 286 19.97 -2.98 -26.25
CA ALA A 286 21.05 -2.49 -27.11
C ALA A 286 20.87 -2.88 -28.57
N GLU A 287 20.52 -4.14 -28.84
CA GLU A 287 20.26 -4.67 -30.18
C GLU A 287 19.01 -4.04 -30.81
N HIS A 288 17.97 -3.80 -30.01
CA HIS A 288 16.77 -3.09 -30.47
C HIS A 288 17.03 -1.60 -30.74
N GLY A 289 18.12 -1.04 -30.16
CA GLY A 289 18.52 0.35 -30.31
C GLY A 289 17.79 1.33 -29.40
N SER A 290 16.68 0.95 -28.79
CA SER A 290 15.92 1.79 -27.86
C SER A 290 15.09 0.92 -26.90
N GLY A 291 14.85 1.43 -25.69
CA GLY A 291 14.00 0.77 -24.69
C GLY A 291 14.36 1.13 -23.25
N VAL A 292 13.65 0.54 -22.30
CA VAL A 292 13.75 0.87 -20.88
C VAL A 292 13.85 -0.39 -20.04
N LEU A 293 14.80 -0.41 -19.10
CA LEU A 293 14.82 -1.35 -17.99
C LEU A 293 14.52 -0.58 -16.70
N LEU A 294 13.42 -0.95 -16.04
CA LEU A 294 13.11 -0.45 -14.70
C LEU A 294 13.65 -1.43 -13.66
N TYR A 295 14.52 -0.95 -12.77
CA TYR A 295 14.99 -1.70 -11.62
C TYR A 295 14.30 -1.18 -10.37
N LEU A 296 13.32 -1.94 -9.87
CA LEU A 296 12.52 -1.60 -8.71
C LEU A 296 13.14 -2.22 -7.47
N ARG A 297 13.68 -1.38 -6.60
CA ARG A 297 14.26 -1.83 -5.33
C ARG A 297 13.17 -2.18 -4.34
N ARG A 298 13.42 -3.19 -3.52
CA ARG A 298 12.54 -3.57 -2.41
C ARG A 298 12.86 -2.76 -1.16
N ALA A 299 11.82 -2.28 -0.49
CA ALA A 299 11.96 -1.76 0.85
C ALA A 299 12.33 -2.89 1.81
N SER A 300 13.33 -2.68 2.63
CA SER A 300 13.60 -3.55 3.79
C SER A 300 12.49 -3.32 4.81
N LEU A 301 11.37 -4.01 4.68
CA LEU A 301 10.33 -4.04 5.69
C LEU A 301 10.84 -4.89 6.85
N GLY A 302 11.60 -4.30 7.79
CA GLY A 302 12.11 -4.87 9.04
C GLY A 302 12.31 -6.40 9.02
N GLU A 303 13.40 -6.93 9.51
CA GLU A 303 13.72 -8.36 9.74
C GLU A 303 13.50 -9.38 8.58
N THR A 304 13.10 -8.94 7.37
CA THR A 304 13.06 -9.84 6.23
C THR A 304 14.49 -10.08 5.79
N SER A 305 15.05 -11.20 6.19
CA SER A 305 16.41 -11.62 5.80
C SER A 305 16.53 -11.56 4.27
N VAL A 306 17.66 -11.03 3.77
CA VAL A 306 18.07 -11.08 2.35
C VAL A 306 17.93 -12.51 1.79
N PHE A 307 17.98 -13.52 2.65
CA PHE A 307 17.87 -14.94 2.32
C PHE A 307 16.44 -15.48 2.24
N GLN A 308 15.40 -14.76 2.70
CA GLN A 308 14.01 -15.24 2.58
C GLN A 308 13.49 -15.27 1.12
N ALA A 309 14.24 -14.68 0.19
CA ALA A 309 13.94 -14.74 -1.23
C ALA A 309 14.47 -16.00 -1.93
N THR A 310 15.14 -16.93 -1.22
CA THR A 310 15.63 -18.19 -1.79
C THR A 310 14.64 -19.32 -1.53
N PRO A 311 14.28 -20.13 -2.55
CA PRO A 311 13.26 -21.19 -2.44
C PRO A 311 13.55 -22.26 -1.38
N ASP A 312 14.81 -22.46 -0.99
CA ASP A 312 15.25 -23.52 -0.07
C ASP A 312 15.22 -23.11 1.42
N ALA A 313 14.83 -21.89 1.77
CA ALA A 313 14.88 -21.40 3.15
C ALA A 313 13.64 -21.74 4.00
N GLY A 314 12.84 -22.77 3.63
CA GLY A 314 11.73 -23.29 4.46
C GLY A 314 10.56 -22.32 4.69
N ALA A 315 10.52 -21.17 4.03
CA ALA A 315 9.43 -20.21 4.08
C ALA A 315 8.40 -20.51 2.98
N ARG A 316 7.14 -20.53 3.38
CA ARG A 316 5.94 -20.79 2.58
C ARG A 316 6.06 -20.37 1.12
N ASN A 317 5.65 -21.27 0.22
CA ASN A 317 5.61 -21.23 -1.24
C ASN A 317 4.95 -19.98 -1.87
N GLU A 318 5.51 -18.80 -1.68
CA GLU A 318 5.26 -17.70 -2.60
C GLU A 318 6.40 -17.68 -3.61
N PRO A 319 6.11 -17.77 -4.92
CA PRO A 319 7.15 -17.70 -5.93
C PRO A 319 7.87 -16.35 -5.82
N ALA A 320 9.16 -16.37 -5.59
CA ALA A 320 10.06 -15.24 -5.34
C ALA A 320 10.09 -14.12 -6.42
N SER A 321 9.19 -14.15 -7.39
CA SER A 321 9.19 -13.26 -8.56
C SER A 321 7.84 -12.61 -8.87
N THR A 322 6.85 -12.69 -7.98
CA THR A 322 5.56 -12.05 -8.26
C THR A 322 5.61 -10.60 -7.81
N MET A 323 5.54 -9.65 -8.77
CA MET A 323 5.34 -8.23 -8.47
C MET A 323 4.03 -8.06 -7.69
N ASN A 324 4.07 -7.30 -6.62
CA ASN A 324 2.87 -6.91 -5.89
C ASN A 324 2.23 -5.65 -6.52
N MET A 325 0.99 -5.36 -6.14
CA MET A 325 0.22 -4.23 -6.69
C MET A 325 0.95 -2.88 -6.53
N ARG A 326 1.74 -2.71 -5.46
CA ARG A 326 2.52 -1.48 -5.19
C ARG A 326 3.69 -1.32 -6.14
N GLU A 327 4.43 -2.40 -6.40
CA GLU A 327 5.53 -2.44 -7.37
C GLU A 327 5.01 -2.12 -8.79
N TYR A 328 3.81 -2.65 -9.15
CA TYR A 328 3.13 -2.28 -10.40
C TYR A 328 2.79 -0.78 -10.45
N GLY A 329 2.26 -0.21 -9.38
CA GLY A 329 1.91 1.19 -9.29
C GLY A 329 3.12 2.11 -9.44
N VAL A 330 4.20 1.83 -8.71
CA VAL A 330 5.47 2.57 -8.80
C VAL A 330 6.08 2.46 -10.20
N GLY A 331 6.17 1.25 -10.74
CA GLY A 331 6.69 1.03 -12.10
C GLY A 331 5.90 1.76 -13.17
N ALA A 332 4.57 1.73 -13.08
CA ALA A 332 3.69 2.44 -14.00
C ALA A 332 3.85 3.96 -13.91
N GLN A 333 4.03 4.52 -12.72
CA GLN A 333 4.26 5.96 -12.55
C GLN A 333 5.62 6.39 -13.11
N ILE A 334 6.67 5.59 -12.95
CA ILE A 334 7.97 5.85 -13.60
C ILE A 334 7.82 5.84 -15.12
N LEU A 335 7.12 4.85 -15.70
CA LEU A 335 6.87 4.82 -17.14
C LEU A 335 6.07 6.03 -17.62
N ARG A 336 5.07 6.46 -16.87
CA ARG A 336 4.29 7.68 -17.21
C ARG A 336 5.12 8.95 -17.14
N ASP A 337 6.02 9.08 -16.14
CA ASP A 337 6.95 10.20 -16.06
C ASP A 337 7.92 10.26 -17.25
N LEU A 338 8.29 9.09 -17.81
CA LEU A 338 9.04 8.95 -19.05
C LEU A 338 8.18 9.19 -20.32
N GLY A 339 6.89 9.47 -20.18
CA GLY A 339 5.94 9.66 -21.30
C GLY A 339 5.49 8.36 -21.97
N ILE A 340 5.83 7.19 -21.39
CA ILE A 340 5.55 5.86 -21.97
C ILE A 340 4.17 5.40 -21.51
N LYS A 341 3.28 5.10 -22.48
CA LYS A 341 1.93 4.58 -22.22
C LYS A 341 1.70 3.19 -22.80
N ARG A 342 2.50 2.79 -23.79
CA ARG A 342 2.41 1.49 -24.46
C ARG A 342 3.77 0.81 -24.41
N ILE A 343 3.79 -0.45 -24.00
CA ILE A 343 5.02 -1.22 -23.85
C ILE A 343 4.93 -2.57 -24.60
N GLU A 344 6.06 -3.00 -25.15
CA GLU A 344 6.37 -4.37 -25.43
C GLU A 344 7.20 -4.92 -24.28
N LEU A 345 6.69 -5.92 -23.57
CA LEU A 345 7.31 -6.36 -22.32
C LEU A 345 8.29 -7.48 -22.56
N LEU A 346 9.55 -7.29 -22.11
CA LEU A 346 10.52 -8.38 -21.96
C LEU A 346 10.24 -9.17 -20.67
N SER A 347 9.87 -10.44 -20.81
CA SER A 347 9.50 -11.30 -19.69
C SER A 347 10.15 -12.68 -19.79
N SER A 348 10.56 -13.24 -18.65
CA SER A 348 11.04 -14.64 -18.56
C SER A 348 9.89 -15.66 -18.51
N THR A 349 8.65 -15.21 -18.31
CA THR A 349 7.45 -16.07 -18.21
C THR A 349 6.29 -15.45 -18.95
N GLN A 350 5.51 -16.27 -19.64
CA GLN A 350 4.20 -15.84 -20.19
C GLN A 350 3.19 -15.72 -19.07
N ARG A 351 3.26 -14.63 -18.30
CA ARG A 351 2.24 -14.32 -17.29
C ARG A 351 1.43 -13.14 -17.77
N THR A 352 0.11 -13.27 -17.64
CA THR A 352 -0.80 -12.15 -17.82
C THR A 352 -0.51 -11.13 -16.73
N LEU A 353 0.10 -10.00 -17.11
CA LEU A 353 0.30 -8.87 -16.22
C LEU A 353 -1.05 -8.15 -16.05
N MET A 354 -1.98 -8.78 -15.35
CA MET A 354 -3.23 -8.15 -14.96
C MET A 354 -2.93 -7.08 -13.91
N GLY A 355 -2.67 -5.87 -14.34
CA GLY A 355 -2.42 -4.79 -13.39
C GLY A 355 -1.93 -3.49 -14.02
N LEU A 356 -1.03 -3.52 -14.99
CA LEU A 356 -0.49 -2.30 -15.60
C LEU A 356 -1.56 -1.49 -16.35
N ASP A 357 -2.51 -2.15 -17.02
CA ASP A 357 -3.64 -1.48 -17.69
C ASP A 357 -4.45 -0.64 -16.71
N SER A 358 -4.60 -1.11 -15.46
CA SER A 358 -5.31 -0.38 -14.43
C SER A 358 -4.60 0.92 -14.02
N PHE A 359 -3.32 1.06 -14.34
CA PHE A 359 -2.51 2.26 -14.12
C PHE A 359 -2.26 3.08 -15.39
N GLY A 360 -2.93 2.73 -16.50
CA GLY A 360 -2.84 3.45 -17.77
C GLY A 360 -1.60 3.11 -18.60
N ILE A 361 -0.97 1.97 -18.37
CA ILE A 361 0.11 1.41 -19.19
C ILE A 361 -0.42 0.18 -19.91
N SER A 362 -0.52 0.25 -21.23
CA SER A 362 -0.99 -0.86 -22.07
C SER A 362 0.18 -1.75 -22.49
N VAL A 363 0.08 -3.05 -22.19
CA VAL A 363 1.02 -4.08 -22.68
C VAL A 363 0.52 -4.58 -24.02
N THR A 364 1.17 -4.16 -25.11
CA THR A 364 0.76 -4.49 -26.47
C THR A 364 1.22 -5.89 -26.90
N SER A 365 2.38 -6.33 -26.40
CA SER A 365 2.96 -7.64 -26.68
C SER A 365 3.92 -8.06 -25.56
N GLN A 366 4.21 -9.35 -25.50
CA GLN A 366 5.24 -9.90 -24.63
C GLN A 366 6.28 -10.62 -25.49
N ARG A 367 7.54 -10.39 -25.15
CA ARG A 367 8.69 -11.04 -25.82
C ARG A 367 9.52 -11.77 -24.75
N PRO A 368 9.95 -13.00 -25.01
CA PRO A 368 10.89 -13.68 -24.10
C PRO A 368 12.22 -12.94 -24.05
N ILE A 369 12.89 -13.00 -22.89
CA ILE A 369 14.27 -12.51 -22.77
C ILE A 369 15.17 -13.45 -23.56
N PRO A 370 15.95 -12.94 -24.55
CA PRO A 370 16.85 -13.79 -25.32
C PRO A 370 17.93 -14.43 -24.42
N GLU A 371 18.32 -15.65 -24.74
CA GLU A 371 19.49 -16.26 -24.13
C GLU A 371 20.72 -15.96 -25.01
N TYR A 372 21.75 -15.38 -24.42
CA TYR A 372 23.03 -15.11 -25.08
C TYR A 372 24.09 -16.08 -24.51
N SER A 373 24.77 -16.83 -25.39
CA SER A 373 25.89 -17.69 -24.98
C SER A 373 27.13 -16.85 -24.65
N ASP A 374 27.97 -17.32 -23.73
CA ASP A 374 29.22 -16.63 -23.39
C ASP A 374 30.22 -16.54 -24.58
N ASN A 375 30.02 -17.32 -25.62
CA ASN A 375 30.85 -17.29 -26.86
C ASN A 375 30.60 -16.03 -27.72
N ASP A 376 29.54 -15.25 -27.48
CA ASP A 376 29.29 -14.00 -28.20
C ASP A 376 30.17 -12.83 -27.75
N LYS A 377 31.06 -13.06 -26.75
CA LYS A 377 31.99 -12.02 -26.22
C LYS A 377 33.16 -11.73 -27.15
N GLU A 378 33.57 -12.68 -28.02
CA GLU A 378 34.82 -12.56 -28.80
C GLU A 378 34.65 -11.78 -30.14
N HIS A 379 33.48 -11.49 -30.62
CA HIS A 379 33.27 -10.85 -31.93
C HIS A 379 33.00 -9.36 -31.91
N ARG A 380 33.10 -8.67 -30.75
CA ARG A 380 32.87 -7.22 -30.64
C ARG A 380 33.92 -6.46 -29.83
N ALA A 381 35.20 -6.87 -29.94
CA ALA A 381 36.35 -6.10 -29.49
C ALA A 381 36.88 -5.18 -30.60
#